data_f0fbe5936a1f0db38da2e6ab623e7e67
#
_entry.id   f0fbe5936a1f0db38da2e6ab623e7e67
#
_cell.length_a   1.000
_cell.length_b   1.000
_cell.length_c   1.000
_cell.angle_alpha   90.00
_cell.angle_beta   90.00
_cell.angle_gamma   90.00
#
_symmetry.space_group_name_H-M   'P 1'
#
loop_
_entity.id
_entity.type
_entity.pdbx_description
1 polymer ?
#
loop_
_entity_poly.entity_id
_entity_poly.type
_entity_poly.pdbx_seq_one_letter_code
_entity_poly.pdbx_strand_id
1 'polypeptide(L)'
;VLMLEPDLLGEDTGGARQDGESLLCSMVELVQNRIRSQDIVGRYGACELLLVLPDTTAQGAARLAEQLCDAARDLPPLPGGTPALTLSVGVFGGRLEPGDSWDQLIHAADQALEQARQYGGNRVHTTATLGRMAHAGMMTSSHATFPTSLH
;
A
#
# COMPACT_ATOMS: atom_id res chain seq x y z
N VAL A 1 -1.07 3.36 7.12
CA VAL A 1 -1.46 3.50 5.71
C VAL A 1 -1.30 2.16 5.01
N LEU A 2 -2.31 1.74 4.27
CA LEU A 2 -2.27 0.55 3.44
C LEU A 2 -2.46 0.94 1.98
N MET A 3 -1.74 0.25 1.12
CA MET A 3 -1.96 0.28 -0.33
C MET A 3 -2.28 -1.14 -0.79
N LEU A 4 -3.38 -1.32 -1.52
CA LEU A 4 -3.76 -2.64 -2.00
C LEU A 4 -4.14 -2.64 -3.47
N GLU A 5 -3.85 -3.76 -4.10
CA GLU A 5 -4.04 -4.00 -5.52
C GLU A 5 -4.42 -5.47 -5.77
N PRO A 6 -5.30 -5.75 -6.74
CA PRO A 6 -5.60 -7.11 -7.15
C PRO A 6 -4.44 -7.70 -7.97
N ASP A 7 -4.16 -8.98 -7.79
CA ASP A 7 -3.06 -9.67 -8.49
C ASP A 7 -3.43 -10.16 -9.91
N LEU A 8 -4.69 -10.08 -10.29
CA LEU A 8 -5.22 -10.74 -11.49
C LEU A 8 -5.09 -9.97 -12.80
N LEU A 9 -4.44 -8.84 -12.79
CA LEU A 9 -4.25 -8.04 -14.00
C LEU A 9 -2.97 -8.47 -14.74
N GLY A 10 -2.95 -9.73 -15.20
CA GLY A 10 -2.00 -10.15 -16.22
C GLY A 10 -2.26 -9.36 -17.50
N GLU A 11 -1.18 -8.94 -18.17
CA GLU A 11 -1.17 -8.01 -19.31
C GLU A 11 -1.89 -8.52 -20.58
N ASP A 12 -2.55 -9.66 -20.55
CA ASP A 12 -2.97 -10.39 -21.78
C ASP A 12 -4.49 -10.56 -21.97
N THR A 13 -5.34 -9.88 -21.25
CA THR A 13 -6.78 -10.01 -21.48
C THR A 13 -7.38 -8.76 -22.10
N GLY A 14 -7.59 -8.81 -23.41
CA GLY A 14 -8.26 -7.76 -24.20
C GLY A 14 -9.72 -7.46 -23.82
N GLY A 15 -10.20 -8.00 -22.69
CA GLY A 15 -11.48 -7.69 -22.03
C GLY A 15 -11.36 -6.88 -20.74
N ALA A 16 -10.17 -6.45 -20.42
CA ALA A 16 -9.73 -6.00 -19.09
C ALA A 16 -10.43 -4.77 -18.48
N ARG A 17 -11.12 -3.94 -19.25
CA ARG A 17 -11.73 -2.71 -18.71
C ARG A 17 -13.00 -2.95 -17.92
N GLN A 18 -13.84 -3.88 -18.39
CA GLN A 18 -15.12 -4.17 -17.73
C GLN A 18 -14.92 -5.05 -16.51
N ASP A 19 -13.94 -5.95 -16.57
CA ASP A 19 -13.56 -6.81 -15.45
C ASP A 19 -12.85 -6.01 -14.34
N GLY A 20 -12.06 -5.01 -14.69
CA GLY A 20 -11.35 -4.13 -13.74
C GLY A 20 -12.28 -3.31 -12.86
N GLU A 21 -13.35 -2.75 -13.40
CA GLU A 21 -14.33 -1.97 -12.61
C GLU A 21 -15.17 -2.88 -11.68
N SER A 22 -15.58 -4.05 -12.13
CA SER A 22 -16.25 -5.06 -11.31
C SER A 22 -15.36 -5.53 -10.18
N LEU A 23 -14.08 -5.73 -10.47
CA LEU A 23 -13.08 -6.13 -9.49
C LEU A 23 -12.85 -5.04 -8.45
N LEU A 24 -12.74 -3.80 -8.89
CA LEU A 24 -12.61 -2.64 -8.01
C LEU A 24 -13.82 -2.52 -7.08
N CYS A 25 -15.04 -2.67 -7.60
CA CYS A 25 -16.26 -2.66 -6.80
C CYS A 25 -16.24 -3.76 -5.73
N SER A 26 -15.84 -4.96 -6.08
CA SER A 26 -15.72 -6.08 -5.14
C SER A 26 -14.68 -5.79 -4.05
N MET A 27 -13.56 -5.18 -4.41
CA MET A 27 -12.53 -4.76 -3.45
C MET A 27 -13.05 -3.68 -2.51
N VAL A 28 -13.76 -2.70 -3.02
CA VAL A 28 -14.34 -1.61 -2.20
C VAL A 28 -15.34 -2.18 -1.19
N GLU A 29 -16.26 -3.03 -1.63
CA GLU A 29 -17.21 -3.69 -0.72
C GLU A 29 -16.50 -4.51 0.37
N LEU A 30 -15.50 -5.27 -0.03
CA LEU A 30 -14.72 -6.10 0.88
C LEU A 30 -14.01 -5.26 1.94
N VAL A 31 -13.45 -4.13 1.57
CA VAL A 31 -12.80 -3.18 2.47
C VAL A 31 -13.83 -2.50 3.37
N GLN A 32 -14.91 -1.94 2.80
CA GLN A 32 -15.92 -1.20 3.54
C GLN A 32 -16.59 -2.03 4.64
N ASN A 33 -16.74 -3.33 4.42
CA ASN A 33 -17.29 -4.24 5.41
C ASN A 33 -16.36 -4.54 6.60
N ARG A 34 -15.10 -4.09 6.54
CA ARG A 34 -14.08 -4.43 7.54
C ARG A 34 -13.41 -3.23 8.19
N ILE A 35 -13.56 -2.04 7.63
CA ILE A 35 -12.99 -0.82 8.20
C ILE A 35 -13.96 -0.18 9.19
N ARG A 36 -13.40 0.65 10.08
CA ARG A 36 -14.16 1.43 11.06
C ARG A 36 -14.66 2.75 10.45
N SER A 37 -15.59 3.41 11.12
CA SER A 37 -16.15 4.70 10.66
C SER A 37 -15.11 5.83 10.54
N GLN A 38 -14.05 5.78 11.33
CA GLN A 38 -12.96 6.76 11.27
C GLN A 38 -11.90 6.42 10.22
N ASP A 39 -11.91 5.20 9.68
CA ASP A 39 -10.98 4.79 8.64
C ASP A 39 -11.40 5.37 7.29
N ILE A 40 -10.42 5.68 6.47
CA ILE A 40 -10.64 6.31 5.17
C ILE A 40 -10.18 5.34 4.09
N VAL A 41 -11.01 5.15 3.07
CA VAL A 41 -10.65 4.43 1.85
C VAL A 41 -10.83 5.34 0.65
N GLY A 42 -9.87 5.32 -0.24
CA GLY A 42 -9.91 6.08 -1.47
C GLY A 42 -9.29 5.30 -2.64
N ARG A 43 -9.74 5.61 -3.84
CA ARG A 43 -9.11 5.11 -5.06
C ARG A 43 -7.82 5.89 -5.31
N TYR A 44 -6.70 5.19 -5.45
CA TYR A 44 -5.40 5.80 -5.70
C TYR A 44 -4.96 5.66 -7.15
N GLY A 45 -5.17 4.51 -7.74
CA GLY A 45 -4.85 4.22 -9.15
C GLY A 45 -6.02 3.57 -9.89
N ALA A 46 -5.75 2.99 -11.04
CA ALA A 46 -6.77 2.33 -11.86
C ALA A 46 -7.49 1.21 -11.11
N CYS A 47 -6.72 0.40 -10.36
CA CYS A 47 -7.20 -0.70 -9.53
C CYS A 47 -6.53 -0.71 -8.15
N GLU A 48 -6.08 0.43 -7.67
CA GLU A 48 -5.40 0.56 -6.39
C GLU A 48 -6.26 1.30 -5.39
N LEU A 49 -6.35 0.79 -4.17
CA LEU A 49 -7.00 1.44 -3.04
C LEU A 49 -5.97 1.87 -2.01
N LEU A 50 -6.16 3.06 -1.49
CA LEU A 50 -5.40 3.61 -0.38
C LEU A 50 -6.29 3.65 0.86
N LEU A 51 -5.82 3.09 1.98
CA LEU A 51 -6.49 3.13 3.26
C LEU A 51 -5.66 3.92 4.26
N VAL A 52 -6.34 4.78 5.00
CA VAL A 52 -5.75 5.47 6.14
C VAL A 52 -6.49 5.01 7.40
N LEU A 53 -5.76 4.46 8.34
CA LEU A 53 -6.27 3.89 9.58
C LEU A 53 -5.76 4.71 10.78
N PRO A 54 -6.49 5.78 11.18
CA PRO A 54 -6.11 6.55 12.35
C PRO A 54 -6.11 5.68 13.61
N ASP A 55 -5.23 6.01 14.55
CA ASP A 55 -5.13 5.33 15.86
C ASP A 55 -5.05 3.80 15.78
N THR A 56 -4.38 3.31 14.74
CA THR A 56 -4.20 1.88 14.51
C THR A 56 -2.71 1.55 14.59
N THR A 57 -2.37 0.54 15.39
CA THR A 57 -0.99 0.04 15.49
C THR A 57 -0.54 -0.63 14.20
N ALA A 58 0.76 -0.71 13.97
CA ALA A 58 1.33 -1.46 12.85
C ALA A 58 0.82 -2.91 12.80
N GLN A 59 0.74 -3.55 13.95
CA GLN A 59 0.22 -4.92 14.09
C GLN A 59 -1.27 -5.00 13.75
N GLY A 60 -2.07 -4.02 14.19
CA GLY A 60 -3.50 -3.94 13.86
C GLY A 60 -3.73 -3.73 12.36
N ALA A 61 -2.94 -2.87 11.73
CA ALA A 61 -3.00 -2.62 10.30
C ALA A 61 -2.60 -3.87 9.49
N ALA A 62 -1.53 -4.56 9.87
CA ALA A 62 -1.10 -5.80 9.24
C ALA A 62 -2.17 -6.90 9.37
N ARG A 63 -2.79 -7.01 10.54
CA ARG A 63 -3.87 -7.97 10.76
C ARG A 63 -5.09 -7.70 9.88
N LEU A 64 -5.50 -6.44 9.74
CA LEU A 64 -6.55 -6.06 8.80
C LEU A 64 -6.17 -6.41 7.36
N ALA A 65 -4.94 -6.12 6.95
CA ALA A 65 -4.44 -6.46 5.63
C ALA A 65 -4.49 -7.97 5.34
N GLU A 66 -4.11 -8.80 6.31
CA GLU A 66 -4.22 -10.27 6.21
C GLU A 66 -5.67 -10.72 6.09
N GLN A 67 -6.58 -10.13 6.88
CA GLN A 67 -8.02 -10.42 6.79
C GLN A 67 -8.60 -10.04 5.42
N LEU A 68 -8.13 -8.95 4.82
CA LEU A 68 -8.54 -8.56 3.47
C LEU A 68 -8.07 -9.57 2.42
N CYS A 69 -6.82 -10.03 2.52
CA CYS A 69 -6.31 -11.08 1.64
C CYS A 69 -7.10 -12.39 1.78
N ASP A 70 -7.38 -12.81 3.01
CA ASP A 70 -8.16 -14.02 3.27
C ASP A 70 -9.57 -13.92 2.71
N ALA A 71 -10.23 -12.80 2.95
CA ALA A 71 -11.59 -12.56 2.48
C ALA A 71 -11.68 -12.48 0.95
N ALA A 72 -10.65 -11.94 0.30
CA ALA A 72 -10.59 -11.90 -1.16
C ALA A 72 -10.53 -13.31 -1.75
N ARG A 73 -9.73 -14.19 -1.17
CA ARG A 73 -9.64 -15.60 -1.58
C ARG A 73 -10.95 -16.36 -1.41
N ASP A 74 -11.77 -15.98 -0.44
CA ASP A 74 -13.07 -16.60 -0.14
C ASP A 74 -14.20 -16.08 -1.02
N LEU A 75 -13.97 -15.04 -1.83
CA LEU A 75 -14.97 -14.55 -2.77
C LEU A 75 -15.24 -15.59 -3.87
N PRO A 76 -16.50 -15.74 -4.28
CA PRO A 76 -16.81 -16.60 -5.42
C PRO A 76 -16.10 -16.09 -6.68
N PRO A 77 -15.74 -16.99 -7.61
CA PRO A 77 -15.16 -16.59 -8.89
C PRO A 77 -16.07 -15.60 -9.61
N LEU A 78 -15.47 -14.58 -10.23
CA LEU A 78 -16.20 -13.62 -11.02
C LEU A 78 -16.84 -14.31 -12.25
N PRO A 79 -17.98 -13.81 -12.76
CA PRO A 79 -18.59 -14.34 -13.97
C PRO A 79 -17.59 -14.33 -15.14
N GLY A 80 -17.54 -15.45 -15.90
CA GLY A 80 -16.62 -15.58 -17.04
C GLY A 80 -15.43 -16.51 -16.82
N GLY A 81 -15.37 -17.22 -15.66
CA GLY A 81 -14.31 -18.19 -15.39
C GLY A 81 -12.98 -17.55 -14.95
N THR A 82 -13.04 -16.31 -14.49
CA THR A 82 -11.87 -15.62 -13.92
C THR A 82 -11.38 -16.35 -12.67
N PRO A 83 -10.07 -16.48 -12.46
CA PRO A 83 -9.52 -17.06 -11.23
C PRO A 83 -10.01 -16.32 -9.98
N ALA A 84 -9.94 -16.98 -8.84
CA ALA A 84 -10.26 -16.36 -7.56
C ALA A 84 -9.41 -15.09 -7.34
N LEU A 85 -10.05 -14.05 -6.79
CA LEU A 85 -9.38 -12.81 -6.48
C LEU A 85 -8.30 -13.03 -5.41
N THR A 86 -7.10 -12.58 -5.67
CA THR A 86 -6.06 -12.42 -4.66
C THR A 86 -5.62 -10.96 -4.58
N LEU A 87 -5.16 -10.55 -3.41
CA LEU A 87 -4.70 -9.18 -3.15
C LEU A 87 -3.24 -9.18 -2.73
N SER A 88 -2.49 -8.21 -3.25
CA SER A 88 -1.24 -7.77 -2.66
C SER A 88 -1.48 -6.52 -1.84
N VAL A 89 -0.90 -6.46 -0.65
CA VAL A 89 -1.09 -5.35 0.27
C VAL A 89 0.26 -4.88 0.82
N GLY A 90 0.52 -3.59 0.65
CA GLY A 90 1.62 -2.90 1.30
C GLY A 90 1.12 -2.13 2.52
N VAL A 91 1.78 -2.28 3.66
CA VAL A 91 1.42 -1.62 4.92
C VAL A 91 2.58 -0.76 5.39
N PHE A 92 2.32 0.53 5.57
CA PHE A 92 3.17 1.37 6.42
C PHE A 92 2.53 1.47 7.80
N GLY A 93 3.23 0.98 8.81
CA GLY A 93 2.77 0.95 10.20
C GLY A 93 3.77 1.58 11.16
N GLY A 94 4.36 2.69 10.77
CA GLY A 94 5.29 3.44 11.59
C GLY A 94 4.63 4.54 12.41
N ARG A 95 5.39 5.05 13.37
CA ARG A 95 5.03 6.27 14.10
C ARG A 95 5.43 7.48 13.27
N LEU A 96 4.55 8.47 13.22
CA LEU A 96 4.84 9.73 12.56
C LEU A 96 5.62 10.66 13.50
N GLU A 97 6.56 11.38 12.94
CA GLU A 97 7.31 12.42 13.62
C GLU A 97 7.05 13.79 12.97
N PRO A 98 7.29 14.88 13.73
CA PRO A 98 7.21 16.20 13.13
C PRO A 98 8.11 16.32 11.90
N GLY A 99 7.53 16.77 10.79
CA GLY A 99 8.23 16.87 9.51
C GLY A 99 8.00 15.71 8.53
N ASP A 100 7.37 14.62 8.96
CA ASP A 100 6.92 13.56 8.06
C ASP A 100 5.80 14.08 7.17
N SER A 101 5.83 13.71 5.90
CA SER A 101 4.83 14.12 4.92
C SER A 101 3.94 12.94 4.49
N TRP A 102 2.74 13.26 4.03
CA TRP A 102 1.83 12.28 3.43
C TRP A 102 2.47 11.55 2.24
N ASP A 103 3.24 12.24 1.43
CA ASP A 103 3.91 11.63 0.29
C ASP A 103 4.91 10.55 0.72
N GLN A 104 5.61 10.77 1.83
CA GLN A 104 6.52 9.76 2.38
C GLN A 104 5.77 8.52 2.88
N LEU A 105 4.60 8.71 3.51
CA LEU A 105 3.79 7.59 3.99
C LEU A 105 3.22 6.77 2.84
N ILE A 106 2.66 7.44 1.85
CA ILE A 106 2.12 6.81 0.65
C ILE A 106 3.23 6.06 -0.09
N HIS A 107 4.38 6.69 -0.27
CA HIS A 107 5.53 6.07 -0.91
C HIS A 107 6.02 4.82 -0.15
N ALA A 108 6.06 4.87 1.17
CA ALA A 108 6.45 3.71 1.97
C ALA A 108 5.45 2.54 1.83
N ALA A 109 4.15 2.83 1.82
CA ALA A 109 3.12 1.81 1.58
C ALA A 109 3.19 1.24 0.15
N ASP A 110 3.46 2.08 -0.84
CA ASP A 110 3.63 1.68 -2.24
C ASP A 110 4.88 0.79 -2.42
N GLN A 111 6.00 1.14 -1.81
CA GLN A 111 7.19 0.29 -1.81
C GLN A 111 6.93 -1.06 -1.14
N ALA A 112 6.17 -1.08 -0.05
CA ALA A 112 5.77 -2.33 0.60
C ALA A 112 4.85 -3.16 -0.29
N LEU A 113 3.93 -2.54 -1.01
CA LEU A 113 3.09 -3.21 -2.02
C LEU A 113 3.94 -3.84 -3.12
N GLU A 114 4.91 -3.11 -3.64
CA GLU A 114 5.83 -3.63 -4.65
C GLU A 114 6.61 -4.84 -4.14
N GLN A 115 7.05 -4.83 -2.88
CA GLN A 115 7.67 -6.00 -2.26
C GLN A 115 6.71 -7.20 -2.20
N ALA A 116 5.45 -6.97 -1.81
CA ALA A 116 4.44 -8.04 -1.79
C ALA A 116 4.27 -8.67 -3.19
N ARG A 117 4.26 -7.86 -4.23
CA ARG A 117 4.18 -8.31 -5.64
C ARG A 117 5.41 -9.09 -6.07
N GLN A 118 6.60 -8.59 -5.77
CA GLN A 118 7.88 -9.24 -6.12
C GLN A 118 8.03 -10.62 -5.47
N TYR A 119 7.47 -10.80 -4.28
CA TYR A 119 7.45 -12.09 -3.59
C TYR A 119 6.33 -13.03 -4.06
N GLY A 120 5.63 -12.70 -5.13
CA GLY A 120 4.64 -13.55 -5.77
C GLY A 120 3.18 -13.14 -5.59
N GLY A 121 2.92 -11.99 -4.98
CA GLY A 121 1.56 -11.52 -4.72
C GLY A 121 0.81 -12.33 -3.67
N ASN A 122 -0.49 -12.08 -3.53
CA ASN A 122 -1.38 -12.75 -2.58
C ASN A 122 -0.81 -12.74 -1.15
N ARG A 123 -0.34 -11.59 -0.73
CA ARG A 123 0.32 -11.42 0.57
C ARG A 123 0.36 -9.99 1.03
N VAL A 124 0.72 -9.85 2.29
CA VAL A 124 0.98 -8.57 2.95
C VAL A 124 2.48 -8.38 3.11
N HIS A 125 2.95 -7.19 2.82
CA HIS A 125 4.29 -6.76 3.22
C HIS A 125 4.18 -5.49 4.07
N THR A 126 4.88 -5.46 5.21
CA THR A 126 4.81 -4.36 6.17
C THR A 126 6.16 -3.67 6.29
N THR A 127 6.14 -2.35 6.28
CA THR A 127 7.30 -1.53 6.61
C THR A 127 6.96 -0.53 7.72
N ALA A 128 7.93 -0.22 8.56
CA ALA A 128 7.86 0.85 9.56
C ALA A 128 8.85 1.97 9.26
N THR A 129 9.58 1.85 8.15
CA THR A 129 10.65 2.78 7.79
C THR A 129 10.16 3.76 6.73
N LEU A 130 10.17 5.04 7.07
CA LEU A 130 10.11 6.10 6.08
C LEU A 130 11.52 6.33 5.52
N GLY A 131 11.62 6.59 4.24
CA GLY A 131 12.89 6.85 3.57
C GLY A 131 13.56 8.14 4.02
N ARG A 132 13.90 8.23 5.30
CA ARG A 132 14.57 9.40 5.91
C ARG A 132 16.05 9.51 5.52
N MET A 133 16.61 8.47 4.92
CA MET A 133 18.03 8.44 4.55
C MET A 133 18.44 9.52 3.55
N ALA A 134 17.54 9.98 2.70
CA ALA A 134 17.83 11.04 1.73
C ALA A 134 18.05 12.41 2.39
N HIS A 135 17.44 12.68 3.55
CA HIS A 135 17.62 13.95 4.29
C HIS A 135 18.92 14.01 5.08
N ALA A 136 19.34 12.89 5.67
CA ALA A 136 20.60 12.80 6.41
C ALA A 136 21.82 12.95 5.47
N GLY A 137 21.75 12.43 4.24
CA GLY A 137 22.81 12.58 3.25
C GLY A 137 22.97 13.99 2.71
N MET A 138 21.90 14.79 2.64
CA MET A 138 21.97 16.18 2.23
C MET A 138 22.50 17.13 3.32
N MET A 139 22.25 16.83 4.59
CA MET A 139 22.73 17.64 5.71
C MET A 139 24.23 17.47 5.97
N THR A 140 24.81 16.30 5.71
CA THR A 140 26.24 16.06 5.86
C THR A 140 27.09 16.68 4.77
N SER A 141 26.53 16.89 3.60
CA SER A 141 27.21 17.55 2.48
C SER A 141 27.33 19.07 2.65
N SER A 142 26.45 19.67 3.43
CA SER A 142 26.43 21.11 3.69
C SER A 142 27.46 21.58 4.74
N HIS A 143 28.04 20.66 5.50
CA HIS A 143 29.03 21.00 6.55
C HIS A 143 30.47 20.83 6.11
N ALA A 144 30.72 20.39 4.90
CA ALA A 144 32.06 20.07 4.43
C ALA A 144 32.78 21.19 3.68
N THR A 145 32.22 22.40 3.61
CA THR A 145 32.84 23.45 2.82
C THR A 145 32.84 24.80 3.50
N PHE A 146 33.58 24.91 4.60
CA PHE A 146 34.22 26.16 4.90
C PHE A 146 35.72 25.91 5.12
N PRO A 147 36.56 26.17 4.15
CA PRO A 147 37.95 26.34 4.44
C PRO A 147 38.09 27.63 5.24
N THR A 148 38.33 27.49 6.49
CA THR A 148 38.83 28.58 7.31
C THR A 148 40.23 28.89 6.76
N SER A 149 40.30 29.72 5.78
CA SER A 149 41.55 30.34 5.43
C SER A 149 41.81 31.44 6.46
N LEU A 150 42.51 31.05 7.51
CA LEU A 150 43.21 31.97 8.37
C LEU A 150 44.66 31.97 7.93
N HIS A 151 45.07 33.10 7.39
CA HIS A 151 46.47 33.43 7.33
C HIS A 151 46.97 34.00 8.64
#